data_d3d0684455a8ade9a69c3583ad1f0d4a
#
_entry.id   d3d0684455a8ade9a69c3583ad1f0d4a
#
_cell.length_a   1.000
_cell.length_b   1.000
_cell.length_c   1.000
_cell.angle_alpha   90.00
_cell.angle_beta   90.00
_cell.angle_gamma   90.00
#
_symmetry.space_group_name_H-M   'P 1'
#
loop_
_entity.id
_entity.type
_entity.pdbx_description
1 polymer ?
#
loop_
_entity_poly.entity_id
_entity_poly.type
_entity_poly.pdbx_seq_one_letter_code
_entity_poly.pdbx_strand_id
1 'polypeptide(L)'
;ETAAESSASQTSSSQTDKLNIYNWSDYVDPATLSAFEKNTNINVRYDYYDSNEALEAKLLTGKSGYDLVAPSIANVGRQIKAGAYQKIDKSQIPDYANIDPDLLKMMEAVDPGNEYAVPYFWGINTLAINKQQVQKALGTDKLPENEWDLVFNPEYTQKLKSCGISYFDSAIEQIPLALHYLGKDPNSENPDDIKAAVDMMKKVRPDIKRFTSSGYIDDMAAGNLCVSVGYGGDLNIAKTRAKEAGNGVEVEVLAPKSGVGIWVDSLMIPRDAQNVANAHKYINHTLNPETAAKNGNYVTYAPASRPARDLMDEKYTSDESIFPSKELMEKSFIVSPKSTDASKLSVRLWQALKAGR
;
A
#
# COMPACT_ATOMS: atom_id res chain seq x y z
N GLU A 1 2.43 5.14 -62.21
CA GLU A 1 1.13 5.09 -61.54
C GLU A 1 1.11 3.95 -60.57
N THR A 2 0.83 4.25 -59.31
CA THR A 2 0.57 3.27 -58.26
C THR A 2 1.77 2.81 -57.43
N ALA A 3 2.20 3.59 -56.49
CA ALA A 3 2.98 3.06 -55.35
C ALA A 3 2.84 3.98 -54.13
N ALA A 4 1.65 4.23 -53.67
CA ALA A 4 1.48 5.12 -52.51
C ALA A 4 0.59 4.53 -51.39
N GLU A 5 0.28 3.24 -51.40
CA GLU A 5 -0.74 2.75 -50.50
C GLU A 5 -0.29 1.73 -49.45
N SER A 6 1.00 1.41 -49.29
CA SER A 6 1.35 0.33 -48.40
C SER A 6 2.04 0.72 -47.08
N SER A 7 2.26 2.01 -46.78
CA SER A 7 3.00 2.37 -45.58
C SER A 7 2.17 2.72 -44.36
N ALA A 8 0.85 2.88 -44.49
CA ALA A 8 0.00 3.30 -43.37
C ALA A 8 -0.60 2.16 -42.56
N SER A 9 -0.58 0.92 -43.05
CA SER A 9 -1.20 -0.22 -42.38
C SER A 9 -0.26 -1.03 -41.48
N GLN A 10 1.05 -0.77 -41.54
CA GLN A 10 2.01 -1.54 -40.74
C GLN A 10 2.26 -1.01 -39.34
N THR A 11 1.91 0.26 -39.06
CA THR A 11 2.13 0.86 -37.74
C THR A 11 1.03 0.56 -36.72
N SER A 12 -0.16 0.14 -37.18
CA SER A 12 -1.28 -0.14 -36.28
C SER A 12 -1.34 -1.59 -35.80
N SER A 13 -0.69 -2.56 -36.46
CA SER A 13 -0.78 -3.97 -36.14
C SER A 13 0.18 -4.42 -35.05
N SER A 14 1.30 -3.71 -34.81
CA SER A 14 2.28 -4.12 -33.81
C SER A 14 1.96 -3.63 -32.39
N GLN A 15 1.05 -2.67 -32.24
CA GLN A 15 0.70 -2.10 -30.94
C GLN A 15 -0.52 -2.75 -30.29
N THR A 16 -1.26 -3.60 -31.00
CA THR A 16 -2.55 -4.12 -30.56
C THR A 16 -2.49 -5.45 -29.84
N ASP A 17 -1.37 -6.15 -29.89
CA ASP A 17 -1.33 -7.55 -29.51
C ASP A 17 -0.71 -7.83 -28.13
N LYS A 18 -0.01 -6.86 -27.54
CA LYS A 18 0.81 -7.10 -26.37
C LYS A 18 0.61 -6.08 -25.27
N LEU A 19 0.74 -6.55 -24.03
CA LEU A 19 0.84 -5.70 -22.86
C LEU A 19 1.72 -6.39 -21.84
N ASN A 20 2.78 -5.73 -21.40
CA ASN A 20 3.71 -6.23 -20.42
C ASN A 20 3.49 -5.51 -19.09
N ILE A 21 3.03 -6.24 -18.08
CA ILE A 21 2.71 -5.71 -16.75
C ILE A 21 3.70 -6.26 -15.74
N TYR A 22 4.18 -5.40 -14.86
CA TYR A 22 5.02 -5.76 -13.73
C TYR A 22 4.36 -5.24 -12.45
N ASN A 23 3.87 -6.14 -11.62
CA ASN A 23 3.06 -5.82 -10.45
C ASN A 23 3.46 -6.69 -9.26
N TRP A 24 2.92 -6.38 -8.09
CA TRP A 24 3.10 -7.19 -6.88
C TRP A 24 2.50 -8.58 -7.05
N SER A 25 3.08 -9.55 -6.32
CA SER A 25 2.52 -10.91 -6.27
C SER A 25 1.12 -10.90 -5.67
N ASP A 26 0.24 -11.78 -6.16
CA ASP A 26 -1.12 -11.99 -5.62
C ASP A 26 -1.97 -10.71 -5.54
N TYR A 27 -1.83 -9.83 -6.52
CA TYR A 27 -2.43 -8.50 -6.50
C TYR A 27 -3.46 -8.27 -7.61
N VAL A 28 -3.97 -9.32 -8.18
CA VAL A 28 -5.01 -9.30 -9.21
C VAL A 28 -5.78 -10.62 -9.19
N ASP A 29 -7.08 -10.56 -9.45
CA ASP A 29 -7.86 -11.77 -9.71
C ASP A 29 -7.53 -12.27 -11.11
N PRO A 30 -6.99 -13.48 -11.25
CA PRO A 30 -6.64 -14.04 -12.57
C PRO A 30 -7.82 -14.05 -13.56
N ALA A 31 -9.05 -14.17 -13.07
CA ALA A 31 -10.24 -14.12 -13.91
C ALA A 31 -10.41 -12.77 -14.62
N THR A 32 -9.98 -11.67 -13.98
CA THR A 32 -10.05 -10.34 -14.61
C THR A 32 -9.00 -10.17 -15.70
N LEU A 33 -7.83 -10.81 -15.57
CA LEU A 33 -6.82 -10.83 -16.63
C LEU A 33 -7.32 -11.60 -17.86
N SER A 34 -7.87 -12.78 -17.63
CA SER A 34 -8.45 -13.61 -18.70
C SER A 34 -9.58 -12.89 -19.42
N ALA A 35 -10.43 -12.18 -18.69
CA ALA A 35 -11.52 -11.39 -19.28
C ALA A 35 -10.97 -10.25 -20.14
N PHE A 36 -9.93 -9.57 -19.68
CA PHE A 36 -9.29 -8.50 -20.46
C PHE A 36 -8.72 -9.03 -21.77
N GLU A 37 -7.98 -10.14 -21.72
CA GLU A 37 -7.41 -10.77 -22.91
C GLU A 37 -8.50 -11.20 -23.90
N LYS A 38 -9.57 -11.80 -23.40
CA LYS A 38 -10.69 -12.25 -24.22
C LYS A 38 -11.43 -11.10 -24.89
N ASN A 39 -11.66 -10.00 -24.15
CA ASN A 39 -12.44 -8.87 -24.64
C ASN A 39 -11.65 -7.95 -25.58
N THR A 40 -10.34 -7.95 -25.50
CA THR A 40 -9.48 -7.02 -26.24
C THR A 40 -8.58 -7.70 -27.29
N ASN A 41 -8.41 -9.03 -27.23
CA ASN A 41 -7.43 -9.78 -28.00
C ASN A 41 -5.99 -9.31 -27.75
N ILE A 42 -5.72 -8.75 -26.57
CA ILE A 42 -4.38 -8.34 -26.16
C ILE A 42 -3.79 -9.47 -25.31
N ASN A 43 -2.58 -9.91 -25.67
CA ASN A 43 -1.84 -10.91 -24.88
C ASN A 43 -1.11 -10.19 -23.75
N VAL A 44 -1.43 -10.56 -22.52
CA VAL A 44 -0.83 -9.96 -21.31
C VAL A 44 0.29 -10.86 -20.80
N ARG A 45 1.51 -10.29 -20.71
CA ARG A 45 2.60 -10.88 -19.93
C ARG A 45 2.56 -10.21 -18.56
N TYR A 46 2.34 -11.00 -17.52
CA TYR A 46 2.20 -10.49 -16.15
C TYR A 46 3.31 -11.06 -15.28
N ASP A 47 4.30 -10.23 -14.95
CA ASP A 47 5.42 -10.59 -14.11
C ASP A 47 5.27 -9.97 -12.73
N TYR A 48 5.91 -10.57 -11.73
CA TYR A 48 5.75 -10.19 -10.33
C TYR A 48 7.03 -9.70 -9.71
N TYR A 49 6.90 -8.79 -8.75
CA TYR A 49 7.97 -8.40 -7.85
C TYR A 49 7.46 -8.41 -6.41
N ASP A 50 8.39 -8.48 -5.46
CA ASP A 50 8.12 -8.51 -4.03
C ASP A 50 8.68 -7.30 -3.28
N SER A 51 9.36 -6.38 -3.97
CA SER A 51 9.93 -5.18 -3.35
C SER A 51 9.92 -4.00 -4.31
N ASN A 52 9.80 -2.79 -3.74
CA ASN A 52 9.96 -1.55 -4.52
C ASN A 52 11.36 -1.42 -5.12
N GLU A 53 12.37 -1.97 -4.46
CA GLU A 53 13.75 -1.96 -4.92
C GLU A 53 13.91 -2.76 -6.21
N ALA A 54 13.28 -3.92 -6.32
CA ALA A 54 13.30 -4.73 -7.53
C ALA A 54 12.65 -3.98 -8.71
N LEU A 55 11.52 -3.31 -8.46
CA LEU A 55 10.88 -2.48 -9.47
C LEU A 55 11.79 -1.32 -9.89
N GLU A 56 12.34 -0.58 -8.92
CA GLU A 56 13.18 0.57 -9.20
C GLU A 56 14.43 0.20 -10.00
N ALA A 57 15.04 -0.94 -9.71
CA ALA A 57 16.19 -1.44 -10.47
C ALA A 57 15.85 -1.62 -11.96
N LYS A 58 14.64 -2.10 -12.27
CA LYS A 58 14.17 -2.20 -13.66
C LYS A 58 13.95 -0.83 -14.30
N LEU A 59 13.31 0.10 -13.59
CA LEU A 59 12.98 1.43 -14.10
C LEU A 59 14.23 2.28 -14.37
N LEU A 60 15.23 2.20 -13.51
CA LEU A 60 16.45 2.98 -13.61
C LEU A 60 17.30 2.62 -14.84
N THR A 61 17.13 1.43 -15.41
CA THR A 61 17.82 1.06 -16.65
C THR A 61 17.33 1.88 -17.84
N GLY A 62 16.13 2.49 -17.79
CA GLY A 62 15.46 3.11 -18.90
C GLY A 62 15.00 2.14 -19.99
N LYS A 63 15.15 0.84 -19.74
CA LYS A 63 14.75 -0.27 -20.63
C LYS A 63 14.08 -1.36 -19.79
N SER A 64 12.99 -0.99 -19.12
CA SER A 64 12.30 -1.93 -18.23
C SER A 64 11.68 -3.10 -18.96
N GLY A 65 11.24 -2.89 -20.20
CA GLY A 65 10.49 -3.87 -20.97
C GLY A 65 9.03 -3.97 -20.58
N TYR A 66 8.56 -3.06 -19.72
CA TYR A 66 7.18 -3.07 -19.21
C TYR A 66 6.38 -1.85 -19.68
N ASP A 67 5.08 -2.05 -19.77
CA ASP A 67 4.11 -1.02 -20.17
C ASP A 67 3.34 -0.47 -18.99
N LEU A 68 3.19 -1.26 -17.94
CA LEU A 68 2.55 -0.89 -16.68
C LEU A 68 3.32 -1.44 -15.50
N VAL A 69 3.42 -0.62 -14.47
CA VAL A 69 3.99 -0.99 -13.17
C VAL A 69 3.10 -0.44 -12.06
N ALA A 70 3.24 -0.97 -10.84
CA ALA A 70 2.40 -0.59 -9.70
C ALA A 70 3.24 -0.20 -8.47
N PRO A 71 3.98 0.90 -8.52
CA PRO A 71 4.81 1.31 -7.38
C PRO A 71 3.97 1.77 -6.20
N SER A 72 4.54 1.62 -5.01
CA SER A 72 3.98 2.20 -3.79
C SER A 72 4.18 3.70 -3.77
N ILE A 73 3.24 4.41 -3.14
CA ILE A 73 3.22 5.86 -3.07
C ILE A 73 4.52 6.47 -2.52
N ALA A 74 5.18 5.78 -1.59
CA ALA A 74 6.42 6.28 -0.99
C ALA A 74 7.53 6.55 -2.01
N ASN A 75 7.51 5.87 -3.16
CA ASN A 75 8.52 5.99 -4.20
C ASN A 75 8.07 6.81 -5.41
N VAL A 76 6.76 6.99 -5.58
CA VAL A 76 6.16 7.59 -6.78
C VAL A 76 6.69 9.01 -7.03
N GLY A 77 6.66 9.88 -6.02
CA GLY A 77 7.08 11.27 -6.19
C GLY A 77 8.53 11.42 -6.62
N ARG A 78 9.42 10.64 -6.05
CA ARG A 78 10.85 10.63 -6.40
C ARG A 78 11.06 10.09 -7.82
N GLN A 79 10.39 9.01 -8.15
CA GLN A 79 10.49 8.38 -9.47
C GLN A 79 9.92 9.28 -10.59
N ILE A 80 8.84 10.00 -10.33
CA ILE A 80 8.31 11.00 -11.27
C ILE A 80 9.35 12.09 -11.54
N LYS A 81 9.95 12.63 -10.48
CA LYS A 81 10.98 13.67 -10.61
C LYS A 81 12.22 13.17 -11.37
N ALA A 82 12.54 11.89 -11.24
CA ALA A 82 13.64 11.26 -11.96
C ALA A 82 13.30 10.95 -13.42
N GLY A 83 12.08 11.21 -13.87
CA GLY A 83 11.66 10.99 -15.26
C GLY A 83 11.40 9.53 -15.61
N ALA A 84 11.06 8.70 -14.63
CA ALA A 84 10.84 7.27 -14.85
C ALA A 84 9.54 6.96 -15.60
N TYR A 85 8.58 7.89 -15.65
CA TYR A 85 7.24 7.63 -16.13
C TYR A 85 6.79 8.61 -17.21
N GLN A 86 5.82 8.16 -18.01
CA GLN A 86 5.08 9.00 -18.94
C GLN A 86 3.82 9.55 -18.28
N LYS A 87 3.35 10.69 -18.78
CA LYS A 87 2.05 11.23 -18.38
C LYS A 87 0.91 10.35 -18.88
N ILE A 88 -0.12 10.23 -18.06
CA ILE A 88 -1.37 9.54 -18.42
C ILE A 88 -2.20 10.45 -19.32
N ASP A 89 -2.78 9.86 -20.35
CA ASP A 89 -3.80 10.52 -21.17
C ASP A 89 -5.19 10.12 -20.65
N LYS A 90 -5.78 10.99 -19.87
CA LYS A 90 -7.09 10.74 -19.23
C LYS A 90 -8.22 10.58 -20.25
N SER A 91 -8.07 11.12 -21.47
CA SER A 91 -9.06 10.93 -22.53
C SER A 91 -9.18 9.48 -22.99
N GLN A 92 -8.16 8.66 -22.73
CA GLN A 92 -8.16 7.23 -23.03
C GLN A 92 -8.66 6.36 -21.87
N ILE A 93 -9.09 6.99 -20.78
CA ILE A 93 -9.57 6.29 -19.59
C ILE A 93 -10.99 6.78 -19.26
N PRO A 94 -12.02 6.25 -19.99
CA PRO A 94 -13.41 6.68 -19.80
C PRO A 94 -13.92 6.56 -18.34
N ASP A 95 -13.44 5.56 -17.60
CA ASP A 95 -13.85 5.31 -16.22
C ASP A 95 -13.00 6.05 -15.18
N TYR A 96 -12.15 6.99 -15.61
CA TYR A 96 -11.32 7.79 -14.70
C TYR A 96 -12.16 8.51 -13.64
N ALA A 97 -13.35 8.97 -13.99
CA ALA A 97 -14.26 9.62 -13.05
C ALA A 97 -14.77 8.70 -11.92
N ASN A 98 -14.59 7.39 -12.04
CA ASN A 98 -14.92 6.43 -10.99
C ASN A 98 -13.93 6.43 -9.83
N ILE A 99 -12.74 7.01 -10.02
CA ILE A 99 -11.72 7.05 -8.96
C ILE A 99 -12.25 7.89 -7.80
N ASP A 100 -12.06 7.38 -6.58
CA ASP A 100 -12.39 8.11 -5.37
C ASP A 100 -11.69 9.48 -5.36
N PRO A 101 -12.45 10.60 -5.31
CA PRO A 101 -11.86 11.92 -5.34
C PRO A 101 -10.92 12.21 -4.16
N ASP A 102 -11.16 11.60 -3.02
CA ASP A 102 -10.32 11.77 -1.85
C ASP A 102 -8.92 11.18 -2.07
N LEU A 103 -8.83 10.06 -2.78
CA LEU A 103 -7.55 9.47 -3.18
C LEU A 103 -6.79 10.37 -4.13
N LEU A 104 -7.46 10.91 -5.14
CA LEU A 104 -6.82 11.83 -6.09
C LEU A 104 -6.29 13.07 -5.41
N LYS A 105 -7.03 13.60 -4.45
CA LYS A 105 -6.60 14.76 -3.65
C LYS A 105 -5.36 14.43 -2.81
N MET A 106 -5.34 13.28 -2.17
CA MET A 106 -4.18 12.82 -1.39
C MET A 106 -2.96 12.62 -2.27
N MET A 107 -3.15 12.06 -3.47
CA MET A 107 -2.08 11.81 -4.42
C MET A 107 -1.40 13.08 -4.93
N GLU A 108 -2.05 14.23 -4.85
CA GLU A 108 -1.43 15.50 -5.27
C GLU A 108 -0.18 15.85 -4.47
N ALA A 109 -0.02 15.30 -3.28
CA ALA A 109 1.22 15.48 -2.50
C ALA A 109 2.45 14.87 -3.19
N VAL A 110 2.28 13.84 -4.00
CA VAL A 110 3.36 13.13 -4.71
C VAL A 110 3.28 13.25 -6.21
N ASP A 111 2.10 13.52 -6.75
CA ASP A 111 1.80 13.63 -8.18
C ASP A 111 0.89 14.85 -8.40
N PRO A 112 1.44 16.08 -8.38
CA PRO A 112 0.66 17.29 -8.57
C PRO A 112 -0.14 17.26 -9.86
N GLY A 113 -1.44 17.57 -9.77
CA GLY A 113 -2.35 17.55 -10.92
C GLY A 113 -2.77 16.16 -11.37
N ASN A 114 -2.40 15.10 -10.65
CA ASN A 114 -2.74 13.70 -11.00
C ASN A 114 -2.37 13.36 -12.45
N GLU A 115 -1.14 13.69 -12.84
CA GLU A 115 -0.70 13.58 -14.24
C GLU A 115 -0.10 12.20 -14.60
N TYR A 116 0.45 11.47 -13.62
CA TYR A 116 1.24 10.26 -13.88
C TYR A 116 0.66 8.99 -13.28
N ALA A 117 0.05 9.09 -12.11
CA ALA A 117 -0.38 7.94 -11.33
C ALA A 117 -1.89 7.78 -11.35
N VAL A 118 -2.34 6.55 -11.61
CA VAL A 118 -3.76 6.18 -11.48
C VAL A 118 -3.88 5.21 -10.31
N PRO A 119 -4.55 5.60 -9.21
CA PRO A 119 -4.74 4.70 -8.08
C PRO A 119 -5.34 3.36 -8.49
N TYR A 120 -4.79 2.29 -7.93
CA TYR A 120 -5.23 0.92 -8.18
C TYR A 120 -5.92 0.33 -6.95
N PHE A 121 -5.16 0.13 -5.88
CA PHE A 121 -5.66 -0.25 -4.56
C PHE A 121 -5.09 0.69 -3.51
N TRP A 122 -5.79 0.79 -2.39
CA TRP A 122 -5.35 1.57 -1.27
C TRP A 122 -5.72 0.87 0.03
N GLY A 123 -5.07 1.24 1.10
CA GLY A 123 -5.31 0.67 2.40
C GLY A 123 -4.62 1.47 3.49
N ILE A 124 -4.61 0.91 4.68
CA ILE A 124 -4.09 1.59 5.87
C ILE A 124 -2.89 0.84 6.45
N ASN A 125 -1.99 1.63 7.03
CA ASN A 125 -0.98 1.15 7.97
C ASN A 125 -1.60 1.27 9.35
N THR A 126 -1.79 0.15 10.01
CA THR A 126 -2.49 0.09 11.29
C THR A 126 -1.84 -0.93 12.21
N LEU A 127 -2.56 -1.41 13.19
CA LEU A 127 -2.11 -2.48 14.08
C LEU A 127 -3.22 -3.48 14.29
N ALA A 128 -2.82 -4.69 14.64
CA ALA A 128 -3.73 -5.75 15.03
C ALA A 128 -3.30 -6.35 16.38
N ILE A 129 -4.26 -6.93 17.06
CA ILE A 129 -4.05 -7.58 18.36
C ILE A 129 -4.49 -9.04 18.30
N ASN A 130 -3.82 -9.87 19.09
CA ASN A 130 -4.34 -11.16 19.52
C ASN A 130 -5.20 -10.90 20.75
N LYS A 131 -6.50 -10.94 20.58
CA LYS A 131 -7.46 -10.42 21.56
C LYS A 131 -7.28 -10.99 22.95
N GLN A 132 -7.24 -12.32 23.07
CA GLN A 132 -7.13 -12.98 24.38
C GLN A 132 -5.78 -12.71 25.06
N GLN A 133 -4.70 -12.74 24.28
CA GLN A 133 -3.36 -12.49 24.83
C GLN A 133 -3.21 -11.05 25.33
N VAL A 134 -3.75 -10.08 24.59
CA VAL A 134 -3.72 -8.67 25.00
C VAL A 134 -4.56 -8.46 26.26
N GLN A 135 -5.77 -9.01 26.30
CA GLN A 135 -6.63 -8.91 27.49
C GLN A 135 -5.94 -9.50 28.73
N LYS A 136 -5.31 -10.64 28.58
CA LYS A 136 -4.57 -11.28 29.66
C LYS A 136 -3.38 -10.43 30.11
N ALA A 137 -2.60 -9.91 29.18
CA ALA A 137 -1.43 -9.09 29.49
C ALA A 137 -1.79 -7.77 30.14
N LEU A 138 -2.86 -7.12 29.70
CA LEU A 138 -3.33 -5.84 30.26
C LEU A 138 -4.16 -6.03 31.53
N GLY A 139 -4.68 -7.23 31.78
CA GLY A 139 -5.57 -7.51 32.91
C GLY A 139 -6.96 -6.90 32.77
N THR A 140 -7.36 -6.54 31.56
CA THR A 140 -8.65 -5.94 31.24
C THR A 140 -9.02 -6.20 29.77
N ASP A 141 -10.31 -6.17 29.48
CA ASP A 141 -10.81 -6.22 28.09
C ASP A 141 -10.87 -4.84 27.43
N LYS A 142 -10.60 -3.77 28.20
CA LYS A 142 -10.57 -2.40 27.68
C LYS A 142 -9.22 -2.07 27.08
N LEU A 143 -9.24 -1.66 25.80
CA LEU A 143 -8.07 -1.08 25.14
C LEU A 143 -7.90 0.40 25.55
N PRO A 144 -6.69 0.95 25.47
CA PRO A 144 -6.50 2.38 25.68
C PRO A 144 -7.35 3.20 24.69
N GLU A 145 -7.74 4.40 25.08
CA GLU A 145 -8.53 5.28 24.22
C GLU A 145 -7.82 5.57 22.90
N ASN A 146 -6.50 5.81 22.95
CA ASN A 146 -5.66 5.82 21.76
C ASN A 146 -4.97 4.46 21.64
N GLU A 147 -5.44 3.64 20.72
CA GLU A 147 -4.94 2.26 20.56
C GLU A 147 -3.47 2.21 20.12
N TRP A 148 -2.92 3.31 19.57
CA TRP A 148 -1.48 3.41 19.28
C TRP A 148 -0.62 3.36 20.55
N ASP A 149 -1.21 3.61 21.73
CA ASP A 149 -0.52 3.42 23.02
C ASP A 149 0.03 2.00 23.17
N LEU A 150 -0.62 1.01 22.57
CA LEU A 150 -0.20 -0.39 22.64
C LEU A 150 1.21 -0.62 22.09
N VAL A 151 1.67 0.24 21.21
CA VAL A 151 2.98 0.10 20.55
C VAL A 151 3.95 1.26 20.84
N PHE A 152 3.46 2.38 21.39
CA PHE A 152 4.28 3.58 21.62
C PHE A 152 4.36 4.04 23.07
N ASN A 153 3.45 3.59 23.95
CA ASN A 153 3.44 4.01 25.34
C ASN A 153 4.04 2.91 26.23
N PRO A 154 5.15 3.20 26.96
CA PRO A 154 5.80 2.21 27.83
C PRO A 154 4.87 1.56 28.85
N GLU A 155 3.87 2.29 29.35
CA GLU A 155 2.87 1.75 30.28
C GLU A 155 2.20 0.49 29.74
N TYR A 156 1.95 0.45 28.43
CA TYR A 156 1.31 -0.69 27.76
C TYR A 156 2.34 -1.66 27.18
N THR A 157 3.40 -1.17 26.57
CA THR A 157 4.37 -2.04 25.89
C THR A 157 5.10 -2.94 26.89
N GLN A 158 5.35 -2.48 28.11
CA GLN A 158 5.96 -3.30 29.16
C GLN A 158 5.11 -4.51 29.51
N LYS A 159 3.79 -4.33 29.55
CA LYS A 159 2.85 -5.43 29.80
C LYS A 159 2.76 -6.40 28.64
N LEU A 160 2.87 -5.88 27.42
CA LEU A 160 2.73 -6.66 26.16
C LEU A 160 4.04 -7.33 25.73
N LYS A 161 5.15 -6.99 26.36
CA LYS A 161 6.46 -7.56 26.06
C LYS A 161 6.44 -9.10 26.13
N SER A 162 5.75 -9.67 27.11
CA SER A 162 5.69 -11.12 27.32
C SER A 162 5.02 -11.87 26.18
N CYS A 163 4.07 -11.26 25.48
CA CYS A 163 3.38 -11.91 24.37
C CYS A 163 3.87 -11.45 22.99
N GLY A 164 4.63 -10.38 22.91
CA GLY A 164 5.37 -9.97 21.75
C GLY A 164 4.73 -8.87 20.92
N ILE A 165 5.52 -7.83 20.63
CA ILE A 165 5.15 -6.68 19.81
C ILE A 165 6.04 -6.64 18.58
N SER A 166 5.47 -6.35 17.41
CA SER A 166 6.21 -6.18 16.16
C SER A 166 5.98 -4.80 15.54
N TYR A 167 7.04 -4.22 15.02
CA TYR A 167 7.04 -3.01 14.21
C TYR A 167 7.30 -3.33 12.74
N PHE A 168 6.92 -2.43 11.82
CA PHE A 168 7.45 -2.47 10.46
C PHE A 168 8.98 -2.47 10.47
N ASP A 169 9.58 -3.16 9.55
CA ASP A 169 11.01 -3.04 9.26
C ASP A 169 11.24 -2.00 8.15
N SER A 170 10.80 -0.79 8.42
CA SER A 170 10.87 0.31 7.45
C SER A 170 10.79 1.66 8.17
N ALA A 171 11.84 2.45 8.02
CA ALA A 171 11.84 3.83 8.50
C ALA A 171 10.73 4.66 7.84
N ILE A 172 10.51 4.44 6.53
CA ILE A 172 9.53 5.18 5.73
C ILE A 172 8.11 4.95 6.24
N GLU A 173 7.80 3.75 6.71
CA GLU A 173 6.46 3.39 7.18
C GLU A 173 6.27 3.67 8.67
N GLN A 174 7.28 3.38 9.48
CA GLN A 174 7.14 3.42 10.94
C GLN A 174 7.32 4.82 11.53
N ILE A 175 8.29 5.61 11.06
CA ILE A 175 8.55 6.94 11.60
C ILE A 175 7.33 7.88 11.44
N PRO A 176 6.64 7.93 10.29
CA PRO A 176 5.43 8.75 10.16
C PRO A 176 4.33 8.40 11.18
N LEU A 177 4.16 7.12 11.51
CA LEU A 177 3.21 6.70 12.55
C LEU A 177 3.61 7.26 13.92
N ALA A 178 4.89 7.23 14.24
CA ALA A 178 5.41 7.77 15.49
C ALA A 178 5.26 9.31 15.55
N LEU A 179 5.54 10.00 14.45
CA LEU A 179 5.33 11.46 14.35
C LEU A 179 3.87 11.81 14.58
N HIS A 180 2.96 11.10 13.93
CA HIS A 180 1.52 11.30 14.09
C HIS A 180 1.09 11.07 15.54
N TYR A 181 1.59 10.04 16.18
CA TYR A 181 1.31 9.74 17.59
C TYR A 181 1.72 10.88 18.51
N LEU A 182 2.84 11.56 18.21
CA LEU A 182 3.34 12.71 18.97
C LEU A 182 2.59 14.03 18.66
N GLY A 183 1.63 14.00 17.74
CA GLY A 183 0.92 15.21 17.31
C GLY A 183 1.75 16.09 16.37
N LYS A 184 2.78 15.55 15.75
CA LYS A 184 3.63 16.25 14.78
C LYS A 184 3.19 15.93 13.36
N ASP A 185 3.66 16.72 12.39
CA ASP A 185 3.43 16.43 10.98
C ASP A 185 4.06 15.07 10.64
N PRO A 186 3.27 14.08 10.19
CA PRO A 186 3.80 12.75 9.82
C PRO A 186 4.87 12.80 8.73
N ASN A 187 4.84 13.84 7.90
CA ASN A 187 5.79 14.05 6.81
C ASN A 187 6.83 15.12 7.12
N SER A 188 7.04 15.43 8.39
CA SER A 188 8.04 16.42 8.81
C SER A 188 9.43 16.04 8.32
N GLU A 189 10.12 17.02 7.76
CA GLU A 189 11.54 16.93 7.39
C GLU A 189 12.46 17.60 8.42
N ASN A 190 11.88 18.18 9.46
CA ASN A 190 12.64 18.81 10.53
C ASN A 190 13.41 17.76 11.32
N PRO A 191 14.76 17.83 11.38
CA PRO A 191 15.57 16.88 12.12
C PRO A 191 15.16 16.68 13.57
N ASP A 192 14.70 17.75 14.24
CA ASP A 192 14.27 17.67 15.63
C ASP A 192 13.00 16.84 15.79
N ASP A 193 12.07 16.94 14.84
CA ASP A 193 10.85 16.13 14.84
C ASP A 193 11.16 14.65 14.60
N ILE A 194 11.98 14.36 13.60
CA ILE A 194 12.39 12.98 13.28
C ILE A 194 13.11 12.36 14.46
N LYS A 195 14.02 13.11 15.10
CA LYS A 195 14.73 12.65 16.29
C LYS A 195 13.78 12.41 17.46
N ALA A 196 12.81 13.29 17.68
CA ALA A 196 11.81 13.12 18.76
C ALA A 196 10.99 11.83 18.56
N ALA A 197 10.60 11.53 17.31
CA ALA A 197 9.88 10.30 17.01
C ALA A 197 10.72 9.06 17.30
N VAL A 198 11.96 9.05 16.89
CA VAL A 198 12.88 7.92 17.15
C VAL A 198 13.20 7.82 18.64
N ASP A 199 13.40 8.93 19.34
CA ASP A 199 13.65 8.93 20.79
C ASP A 199 12.47 8.37 21.56
N MET A 200 11.24 8.68 21.13
CA MET A 200 10.04 8.05 21.72
C MET A 200 10.06 6.54 21.52
N MET A 201 10.36 6.07 20.33
CA MET A 201 10.43 4.63 20.04
C MET A 201 11.59 3.93 20.79
N LYS A 202 12.69 4.63 21.04
CA LYS A 202 13.80 4.07 21.86
C LYS A 202 13.36 3.70 23.26
N LYS A 203 12.43 4.45 23.85
CA LYS A 203 11.91 4.15 25.18
C LYS A 203 11.18 2.81 25.25
N VAL A 204 10.56 2.41 24.16
CA VAL A 204 9.82 1.13 24.07
C VAL A 204 10.60 0.05 23.34
N ARG A 205 11.78 0.37 22.80
CA ARG A 205 12.60 -0.59 22.05
C ARG A 205 12.86 -1.90 22.76
N PRO A 206 13.18 -1.91 24.08
CA PRO A 206 13.38 -3.17 24.80
C PRO A 206 12.16 -4.09 24.82
N ASP A 207 10.98 -3.54 24.61
CA ASP A 207 9.72 -4.27 24.61
C ASP A 207 9.32 -4.81 23.23
N ILE A 208 10.04 -4.41 22.18
CA ILE A 208 9.75 -4.81 20.81
C ILE A 208 10.48 -6.10 20.47
N LYS A 209 9.70 -7.13 20.17
CA LYS A 209 10.23 -8.46 19.86
C LYS A 209 10.83 -8.56 18.48
N ARG A 210 10.21 -7.91 17.48
CA ARG A 210 10.56 -8.12 16.09
C ARG A 210 10.32 -6.86 15.23
N PHE A 211 11.19 -6.70 14.22
CA PHE A 211 11.00 -5.75 13.12
C PHE A 211 10.81 -6.56 11.85
N THR A 212 9.66 -6.42 11.20
CA THR A 212 9.35 -7.17 9.99
C THR A 212 8.24 -6.49 9.20
N SER A 213 8.30 -6.58 7.89
CA SER A 213 7.27 -6.02 6.99
C SER A 213 6.41 -7.10 6.33
N SER A 214 6.62 -8.37 6.67
CA SER A 214 5.82 -9.48 6.13
C SER A 214 5.66 -10.65 7.10
N GLY A 215 6.70 -10.96 7.88
CA GLY A 215 6.70 -12.13 8.78
C GLY A 215 5.68 -12.05 9.91
N TYR A 216 5.15 -10.86 10.19
CA TYR A 216 4.11 -10.70 11.21
C TYR A 216 2.80 -11.42 10.85
N ILE A 217 2.55 -11.69 9.58
CA ILE A 217 1.31 -12.40 9.16
C ILE A 217 1.23 -13.76 9.84
N ASP A 218 2.25 -14.58 9.64
CA ASP A 218 2.29 -15.93 10.22
C ASP A 218 2.43 -15.90 11.74
N ASP A 219 3.24 -14.98 12.28
CA ASP A 219 3.44 -14.86 13.71
C ASP A 219 2.16 -14.46 14.45
N MET A 220 1.38 -13.52 13.88
CA MET A 220 0.08 -13.15 14.44
C MET A 220 -0.91 -14.31 14.36
N ALA A 221 -1.00 -14.98 13.22
CA ALA A 221 -1.91 -16.11 13.01
C ALA A 221 -1.60 -17.28 13.95
N ALA A 222 -0.34 -17.51 14.26
CA ALA A 222 0.10 -18.59 15.16
C ALA A 222 0.07 -18.22 16.66
N GLY A 223 -0.16 -16.95 16.99
CA GLY A 223 -0.14 -16.50 18.38
C GLY A 223 1.25 -16.21 18.92
N ASN A 224 2.27 -16.07 18.07
CA ASN A 224 3.64 -15.75 18.46
C ASN A 224 3.88 -14.26 18.68
N LEU A 225 2.94 -13.43 18.22
CA LEU A 225 2.88 -11.99 18.49
C LEU A 225 1.48 -11.67 18.99
N CYS A 226 1.37 -10.78 19.96
CA CYS A 226 0.06 -10.32 20.43
C CYS A 226 -0.34 -8.97 19.90
N VAL A 227 0.62 -8.16 19.46
CA VAL A 227 0.38 -6.87 18.77
C VAL A 227 1.35 -6.73 17.62
N SER A 228 0.84 -6.36 16.46
CA SER A 228 1.70 -6.07 15.30
C SER A 228 1.22 -4.83 14.57
N VAL A 229 2.15 -3.93 14.28
CA VAL A 229 1.96 -2.89 13.28
C VAL A 229 2.11 -3.54 11.91
N GLY A 230 1.24 -3.22 10.98
CA GLY A 230 1.29 -3.84 9.65
C GLY A 230 0.34 -3.18 8.66
N TYR A 231 0.38 -3.69 7.44
CA TYR A 231 -0.58 -3.32 6.41
C TYR A 231 -1.92 -3.98 6.72
N GLY A 232 -3.00 -3.21 6.60
CA GLY A 232 -4.33 -3.68 6.97
C GLY A 232 -4.76 -4.99 6.32
N GLY A 233 -4.48 -5.14 5.02
CA GLY A 233 -4.79 -6.37 4.30
C GLY A 233 -4.00 -7.58 4.77
N ASP A 234 -2.73 -7.41 5.08
CA ASP A 234 -1.89 -8.48 5.65
C ASP A 234 -2.40 -8.90 7.02
N LEU A 235 -2.79 -7.94 7.85
CA LEU A 235 -3.35 -8.21 9.17
C LEU A 235 -4.70 -8.94 9.05
N ASN A 236 -5.50 -8.63 8.04
CA ASN A 236 -6.72 -9.35 7.73
C ASN A 236 -6.45 -10.78 7.23
N ILE A 237 -5.37 -11.00 6.50
CA ILE A 237 -4.93 -12.34 6.13
C ILE A 237 -4.57 -13.15 7.39
N ALA A 238 -3.84 -12.55 8.32
CA ALA A 238 -3.53 -13.19 9.60
C ALA A 238 -4.78 -13.56 10.37
N LYS A 239 -5.77 -12.68 10.41
CA LYS A 239 -7.08 -12.92 11.03
C LYS A 239 -7.77 -14.15 10.43
N THR A 240 -7.80 -14.23 9.10
CA THR A 240 -8.42 -15.35 8.38
C THR A 240 -7.70 -16.66 8.66
N ARG A 241 -6.36 -16.65 8.59
CA ARG A 241 -5.53 -17.84 8.85
C ARG A 241 -5.69 -18.34 10.29
N ALA A 242 -5.75 -17.44 11.25
CA ALA A 242 -5.98 -17.80 12.66
C ALA A 242 -7.32 -18.50 12.83
N LYS A 243 -8.37 -17.98 12.22
CA LYS A 243 -9.70 -18.56 12.25
C LYS A 243 -9.74 -19.94 11.61
N GLU A 244 -9.10 -20.09 10.45
CA GLU A 244 -9.03 -21.38 9.73
C GLU A 244 -8.24 -22.43 10.50
N ALA A 245 -7.18 -22.03 11.19
CA ALA A 245 -6.35 -22.93 11.99
C ALA A 245 -7.09 -23.49 13.23
N GLY A 246 -8.10 -22.78 13.73
CA GLY A 246 -8.90 -23.23 14.85
C GLY A 246 -8.13 -23.46 16.14
N ASN A 247 -6.99 -22.76 16.34
CA ASN A 247 -6.10 -22.92 17.50
C ASN A 247 -6.40 -22.00 18.68
N GLY A 248 -7.56 -21.32 18.65
CA GLY A 248 -7.97 -20.39 19.70
C GLY A 248 -7.39 -18.98 19.58
N VAL A 249 -6.60 -18.71 18.54
CA VAL A 249 -6.08 -17.37 18.27
C VAL A 249 -7.15 -16.54 17.58
N GLU A 250 -7.46 -15.37 18.13
CA GLU A 250 -8.43 -14.43 17.59
C GLU A 250 -7.75 -13.10 17.31
N VAL A 251 -7.49 -12.83 16.03
CA VAL A 251 -6.86 -11.59 15.56
C VAL A 251 -7.93 -10.54 15.28
N GLU A 252 -7.75 -9.36 15.86
CA GLU A 252 -8.59 -8.19 15.61
C GLU A 252 -7.75 -7.08 14.98
N VAL A 253 -8.13 -6.63 13.79
CA VAL A 253 -7.47 -5.52 13.10
C VAL A 253 -8.12 -4.23 13.57
N LEU A 254 -7.29 -3.32 14.11
CA LEU A 254 -7.79 -2.07 14.66
C LEU A 254 -7.72 -0.95 13.61
N ALA A 255 -8.55 0.06 13.81
CA ALA A 255 -8.54 1.30 13.05
C ALA A 255 -8.59 2.46 14.04
N PRO A 256 -7.45 2.84 14.66
CA PRO A 256 -7.43 3.87 15.69
C PRO A 256 -8.05 5.18 15.22
N LYS A 257 -8.98 5.71 15.99
CA LYS A 257 -9.73 6.92 15.64
C LYS A 257 -8.88 8.17 15.54
N SER A 258 -7.71 8.17 16.16
CA SER A 258 -6.76 9.28 16.06
C SER A 258 -6.11 9.41 14.67
N GLY A 259 -6.25 8.38 13.83
CA GLY A 259 -5.72 8.36 12.49
C GLY A 259 -4.75 7.22 12.24
N VAL A 260 -4.60 6.87 10.97
CA VAL A 260 -3.73 5.79 10.48
C VAL A 260 -2.92 6.30 9.30
N GLY A 261 -1.87 5.57 8.95
CA GLY A 261 -1.19 5.82 7.69
C GLY A 261 -2.02 5.29 6.53
N ILE A 262 -1.99 5.99 5.40
CA ILE A 262 -2.66 5.56 4.17
C ILE A 262 -1.60 5.30 3.12
N TRP A 263 -1.68 4.14 2.48
CA TRP A 263 -0.88 3.84 1.31
C TRP A 263 -1.79 3.73 0.09
N VAL A 264 -1.24 4.08 -1.05
CA VAL A 264 -1.92 3.94 -2.34
C VAL A 264 -0.91 3.35 -3.31
N ASP A 265 -1.28 2.25 -3.94
CA ASP A 265 -0.53 1.69 -5.05
C ASP A 265 -1.19 2.16 -6.34
N SER A 266 -0.36 2.64 -7.27
CA SER A 266 -0.85 3.27 -8.48
C SER A 266 -0.31 2.57 -9.70
N LEU A 267 -1.14 2.48 -10.75
CA LEU A 267 -0.70 2.03 -12.06
C LEU A 267 -0.04 3.21 -12.77
N MET A 268 1.17 2.98 -13.28
CA MET A 268 1.97 3.98 -13.95
C MET A 268 2.59 3.41 -15.21
N ILE A 269 2.82 4.27 -16.20
CA ILE A 269 3.39 3.87 -17.47
C ILE A 269 4.87 4.25 -17.49
N PRO A 270 5.80 3.28 -17.54
CA PRO A 270 7.23 3.57 -17.66
C PRO A 270 7.53 4.43 -18.90
N ARG A 271 8.59 5.23 -18.79
CA ARG A 271 8.98 6.11 -19.92
C ARG A 271 9.29 5.31 -21.19
N ASP A 272 9.82 4.10 -21.05
CA ASP A 272 10.19 3.23 -22.18
C ASP A 272 9.04 2.34 -22.68
N ALA A 273 7.84 2.47 -22.15
CA ALA A 273 6.70 1.65 -22.54
C ALA A 273 6.43 1.74 -24.04
N GLN A 274 6.22 0.60 -24.69
CA GLN A 274 5.98 0.51 -26.12
C GLN A 274 4.50 0.34 -26.47
N ASN A 275 3.71 -0.22 -25.56
CA ASN A 275 2.29 -0.51 -25.78
C ASN A 275 1.41 0.44 -24.95
N VAL A 276 1.58 1.73 -25.16
CA VAL A 276 0.97 2.79 -24.33
C VAL A 276 -0.56 2.80 -24.44
N ALA A 277 -1.10 2.64 -25.63
CA ALA A 277 -2.55 2.58 -25.83
C ALA A 277 -3.16 1.37 -25.09
N ASN A 278 -2.51 0.22 -25.14
CA ASN A 278 -2.95 -0.99 -24.43
C ASN A 278 -2.84 -0.81 -22.92
N ALA A 279 -1.82 -0.10 -22.46
CA ALA A 279 -1.68 0.25 -21.06
C ALA A 279 -2.87 1.07 -20.56
N HIS A 280 -3.32 2.06 -21.33
CA HIS A 280 -4.51 2.85 -20.99
C HIS A 280 -5.78 2.00 -20.97
N LYS A 281 -5.93 1.08 -21.89
CA LYS A 281 -7.06 0.13 -21.90
C LYS A 281 -7.09 -0.72 -20.63
N TYR A 282 -5.94 -1.21 -20.20
CA TYR A 282 -5.86 -2.00 -18.97
C TYR A 282 -6.13 -1.16 -17.72
N ILE A 283 -5.61 0.06 -17.67
CA ILE A 283 -5.93 0.99 -16.58
C ILE A 283 -7.44 1.17 -16.47
N ASN A 284 -8.11 1.44 -17.60
CA ASN A 284 -9.55 1.59 -17.62
C ASN A 284 -10.27 0.32 -17.17
N HIS A 285 -9.77 -0.85 -17.57
CA HIS A 285 -10.31 -2.14 -17.14
C HIS A 285 -10.30 -2.28 -15.62
N THR A 286 -9.22 -1.86 -14.95
CA THR A 286 -9.13 -1.90 -13.48
C THR A 286 -10.11 -0.93 -12.80
N LEU A 287 -10.56 0.10 -13.50
CA LEU A 287 -11.50 1.10 -12.98
C LEU A 287 -12.96 0.78 -13.30
N ASN A 288 -13.21 -0.23 -14.13
CA ASN A 288 -14.56 -0.72 -14.34
C ASN A 288 -15.10 -1.27 -13.01
N PRO A 289 -16.30 -0.86 -12.57
CA PRO A 289 -16.80 -1.24 -11.25
C PRO A 289 -16.86 -2.75 -11.00
N GLU A 290 -17.30 -3.52 -11.98
CA GLU A 290 -17.38 -4.98 -11.85
C GLU A 290 -16.00 -5.64 -11.74
N THR A 291 -15.07 -5.21 -12.58
CA THR A 291 -13.68 -5.68 -12.55
C THR A 291 -13.00 -5.29 -11.23
N ALA A 292 -13.15 -4.05 -10.83
CA ALA A 292 -12.58 -3.54 -9.58
C ALA A 292 -13.14 -4.30 -8.37
N ALA A 293 -14.43 -4.60 -8.35
CA ALA A 293 -15.06 -5.37 -7.28
C ALA A 293 -14.52 -6.79 -7.22
N LYS A 294 -14.34 -7.46 -8.36
CA LYS A 294 -13.75 -8.81 -8.40
C LYS A 294 -12.32 -8.82 -7.87
N ASN A 295 -11.52 -7.85 -8.31
CA ASN A 295 -10.17 -7.70 -7.80
C ASN A 295 -10.16 -7.39 -6.30
N GLY A 296 -11.04 -6.48 -5.85
CA GLY A 296 -11.16 -6.13 -4.43
C GLY A 296 -11.54 -7.31 -3.55
N ASN A 297 -12.52 -8.12 -3.95
CA ASN A 297 -12.90 -9.32 -3.22
C ASN A 297 -11.76 -10.35 -3.17
N TYR A 298 -10.97 -10.43 -4.23
CA TYR A 298 -9.86 -11.39 -4.32
C TYR A 298 -8.67 -10.97 -3.44
N VAL A 299 -8.24 -9.70 -3.54
CA VAL A 299 -7.05 -9.21 -2.82
C VAL A 299 -7.39 -8.68 -1.43
N THR A 300 -8.66 -8.44 -1.11
CA THR A 300 -9.16 -7.94 0.18
C THR A 300 -8.63 -6.55 0.57
N TYR A 301 -8.43 -5.70 -0.43
CA TYR A 301 -8.12 -4.28 -0.28
C TYR A 301 -9.20 -3.43 -0.95
N ALA A 302 -9.25 -2.14 -0.61
CA ALA A 302 -10.17 -1.20 -1.22
C ALA A 302 -9.68 -0.80 -2.63
N PRO A 303 -10.46 -1.09 -3.68
CA PRO A 303 -10.11 -0.62 -5.02
C PRO A 303 -10.32 0.89 -5.14
N ALA A 304 -9.57 1.50 -6.05
CA ALA A 304 -9.67 2.93 -6.33
C ALA A 304 -11.03 3.32 -6.94
N SER A 305 -11.68 2.41 -7.62
CA SER A 305 -13.03 2.62 -8.17
C SER A 305 -14.05 2.71 -7.04
N ARG A 306 -14.63 3.90 -6.84
CA ARG A 306 -15.63 4.12 -5.80
C ARG A 306 -16.91 3.31 -6.01
N PRO A 307 -17.49 3.22 -7.23
CA PRO A 307 -18.67 2.41 -7.48
C PRO A 307 -18.48 0.91 -7.21
N ALA A 308 -17.26 0.41 -7.26
CA ALA A 308 -16.96 -0.99 -7.00
C ALA A 308 -17.34 -1.41 -5.58
N ARG A 309 -17.33 -0.48 -4.63
CA ARG A 309 -17.69 -0.76 -3.24
C ARG A 309 -19.06 -1.40 -3.12
N ASP A 310 -20.05 -0.91 -3.88
CA ASP A 310 -21.41 -1.42 -3.83
C ASP A 310 -21.57 -2.83 -4.42
N LEU A 311 -20.56 -3.30 -5.16
CA LEU A 311 -20.54 -4.62 -5.79
C LEU A 311 -19.67 -5.63 -5.05
N MET A 312 -18.94 -5.19 -4.02
CA MET A 312 -18.07 -6.06 -3.21
C MET A 312 -18.87 -6.73 -2.09
N ASP A 313 -18.29 -7.81 -1.55
CA ASP A 313 -18.86 -8.53 -0.40
C ASP A 313 -19.00 -7.60 0.80
N GLU A 314 -20.17 -7.61 1.42
CA GLU A 314 -20.49 -6.75 2.57
C GLU A 314 -19.53 -6.95 3.74
N LYS A 315 -19.03 -8.17 3.95
CA LYS A 315 -18.04 -8.45 4.99
C LYS A 315 -16.76 -7.63 4.87
N TYR A 316 -16.42 -7.19 3.65
CA TYR A 316 -15.27 -6.30 3.42
C TYR A 316 -15.66 -4.84 3.50
N THR A 317 -16.79 -4.46 2.88
CA THR A 317 -17.22 -3.04 2.82
C THR A 317 -17.69 -2.49 4.15
N SER A 318 -18.12 -3.35 5.08
CA SER A 318 -18.48 -2.98 6.44
C SER A 318 -17.29 -2.95 7.41
N ASP A 319 -16.12 -3.38 6.98
CA ASP A 319 -14.92 -3.45 7.80
C ASP A 319 -14.12 -2.15 7.67
N GLU A 320 -14.01 -1.37 8.76
CA GLU A 320 -13.29 -0.10 8.78
C GLU A 320 -11.78 -0.25 8.55
N SER A 321 -11.22 -1.42 8.77
CA SER A 321 -9.80 -1.67 8.48
C SER A 321 -9.53 -1.79 6.98
N ILE A 322 -10.58 -2.01 6.16
CA ILE A 322 -10.51 -2.09 4.70
C ILE A 322 -11.09 -0.83 4.07
N PHE A 323 -12.25 -0.38 4.54
CA PHE A 323 -12.94 0.82 4.10
C PHE A 323 -13.09 1.80 5.26
N PRO A 324 -12.04 2.59 5.56
CA PRO A 324 -12.10 3.58 6.63
C PRO A 324 -13.25 4.57 6.44
N SER A 325 -13.84 4.99 7.56
CA SER A 325 -14.85 6.04 7.55
C SER A 325 -14.25 7.36 7.07
N LYS A 326 -15.12 8.27 6.60
CA LYS A 326 -14.68 9.62 6.22
C LYS A 326 -13.99 10.34 7.38
N GLU A 327 -14.50 10.20 8.59
CA GLU A 327 -13.91 10.79 9.80
C GLU A 327 -12.48 10.29 10.05
N LEU A 328 -12.26 8.98 9.89
CA LEU A 328 -10.94 8.40 10.04
C LEU A 328 -9.99 8.89 8.94
N MET A 329 -10.46 8.96 7.69
CA MET A 329 -9.67 9.48 6.57
C MET A 329 -9.18 10.90 6.81
N GLU A 330 -10.02 11.77 7.38
CA GLU A 330 -9.67 13.15 7.67
C GLU A 330 -8.53 13.28 8.70
N LYS A 331 -8.41 12.32 9.60
CA LYS A 331 -7.36 12.29 10.64
C LYS A 331 -6.13 11.50 10.22
N SER A 332 -6.18 10.87 9.07
CA SER A 332 -5.14 9.99 8.54
C SER A 332 -4.24 10.75 7.57
N PHE A 333 -3.12 10.16 7.22
CA PHE A 333 -2.12 10.82 6.41
C PHE A 333 -1.53 9.86 5.38
N ILE A 334 -1.00 10.44 4.30
CA ILE A 334 -0.26 9.74 3.28
C ILE A 334 1.22 10.09 3.41
N VAL A 335 2.10 9.12 3.14
CA VAL A 335 3.55 9.34 3.19
C VAL A 335 4.00 10.11 1.95
N SER A 336 4.64 11.27 2.17
CA SER A 336 5.22 12.09 1.10
C SER A 336 6.71 11.82 0.93
N PRO A 337 7.26 12.04 -0.28
CA PRO A 337 8.70 11.99 -0.48
C PRO A 337 9.42 13.00 0.41
N LYS A 338 10.59 12.63 0.91
CA LYS A 338 11.44 13.48 1.74
C LYS A 338 12.68 13.91 0.98
N SER A 339 13.29 15.02 1.42
CA SER A 339 14.60 15.43 0.94
C SER A 339 15.64 14.33 1.19
N THR A 340 16.74 14.37 0.45
CA THR A 340 17.85 13.42 0.62
C THR A 340 18.39 13.46 2.06
N ASP A 341 18.54 14.65 2.63
CA ASP A 341 19.07 14.80 3.99
C ASP A 341 18.12 14.21 5.04
N ALA A 342 16.81 14.49 4.94
CA ALA A 342 15.82 13.92 5.84
C ALA A 342 15.75 12.40 5.72
N SER A 343 15.83 11.88 4.51
CA SER A 343 15.83 10.43 4.26
C SER A 343 17.06 9.75 4.86
N LYS A 344 18.24 10.31 4.67
CA LYS A 344 19.48 9.77 5.25
C LYS A 344 19.46 9.79 6.78
N LEU A 345 18.99 10.87 7.36
CA LEU A 345 18.84 10.98 8.81
C LEU A 345 17.86 9.92 9.34
N SER A 346 16.72 9.77 8.70
CA SER A 346 15.68 8.79 9.09
C SER A 346 16.25 7.37 9.07
N VAL A 347 16.95 7.00 8.00
CA VAL A 347 17.53 5.65 7.89
C VAL A 347 18.60 5.42 8.95
N ARG A 348 19.47 6.39 9.17
CA ARG A 348 20.53 6.30 10.18
C ARG A 348 19.97 6.10 11.59
N LEU A 349 19.01 6.94 11.98
CA LEU A 349 18.37 6.85 13.29
C LEU A 349 17.57 5.57 13.45
N TRP A 350 16.92 5.12 12.39
CA TRP A 350 16.17 3.87 12.37
C TRP A 350 17.07 2.64 12.60
N GLN A 351 18.20 2.59 11.92
CA GLN A 351 19.16 1.48 12.08
C GLN A 351 19.74 1.44 13.49
N ALA A 352 20.03 2.60 14.07
CA ALA A 352 20.49 2.69 15.44
C ALA A 352 19.39 2.21 16.42
N LEU A 353 18.16 2.60 16.19
CA LEU A 353 17.01 2.13 16.98
C LEU A 353 16.89 0.60 16.94
N LYS A 354 16.92 0.01 15.76
CA LYS A 354 16.85 -1.44 15.60
C LYS A 354 17.97 -2.16 16.34
N ALA A 355 19.18 -1.61 16.30
CA ALA A 355 20.34 -2.15 16.97
C ALA A 355 20.33 -1.92 18.51
N GLY A 356 19.32 -1.24 19.03
CA GLY A 356 19.22 -0.93 20.46
C GLY A 356 20.13 0.22 20.91
N ARG A 357 20.47 1.12 20.00
CA ARG A 357 21.38 2.26 20.27
C ARG A 357 20.70 3.61 20.19
#